data_ca9e10f7eef4faaaba008cdb49e9bc3c
#
_entry.id   ca9e10f7eef4faaaba008cdb49e9bc3c
#
_cell.length_a   1.000
_cell.length_b   1.000
_cell.length_c   1.000
_cell.angle_alpha   90.00
_cell.angle_beta   90.00
_cell.angle_gamma   90.00
#
_symmetry.space_group_name_H-M   'P 1'
#
loop_
_entity.id
_entity.type
_entity.pdbx_description
1 polymer ?
#
loop_
_entity_poly.entity_id
_entity_poly.type
_entity_poly.pdbx_seq_one_letter_code
_entity_poly.pdbx_strand_id
1 'polypeptide(L)'
;MSKAETKAETKAETAEIILVTGGTGTLGSHAVPLLRAAGRTVRVLSRRERLGADGIEYVTGDLMTGEGIDAALAGVGTVLHLAGGPKGDDEATRTLVRAARAAGVRHLVYISVIGADRVPLAWLRTKLDAERAIADSGIPWTTLRAAQFHDLTLTMIEKMTKLPVLPVPGGLRLQPVDSAEVAARLVELTLGEPAGLVPDMAGPEVHDIAELARPYRELRGARGRLRVPVRIPGKAGKAYRAGANLTLEGADKGKRTWEEFLAERV
;
A
#
# COMPACT_ATOMS: atom_id res chain seq x y z
N MET A 1 57.59 -28.16 8.87
CA MET A 1 57.02 -26.86 8.48
C MET A 1 55.66 -27.16 7.81
N SER A 2 54.62 -27.11 8.59
CA SER A 2 53.26 -27.42 8.13
C SER A 2 52.54 -26.10 7.88
N LYS A 3 52.14 -25.85 6.62
CA LYS A 3 51.25 -24.76 6.23
C LYS A 3 49.81 -25.16 6.61
N ALA A 4 49.27 -24.54 7.62
CA ALA A 4 47.86 -24.60 7.90
C ALA A 4 47.13 -23.76 6.83
N GLU A 5 46.44 -24.41 5.91
CA GLU A 5 45.51 -23.78 4.99
C GLU A 5 44.22 -23.40 5.78
N THR A 6 44.09 -22.13 6.05
CA THR A 6 42.85 -21.57 6.61
C THR A 6 41.82 -21.55 5.48
N LYS A 7 40.95 -22.56 5.49
CA LYS A 7 39.79 -22.64 4.59
C LYS A 7 38.76 -21.66 5.12
N ALA A 8 38.73 -20.47 4.54
CA ALA A 8 37.61 -19.53 4.74
C ALA A 8 36.37 -20.14 4.10
N GLU A 9 35.53 -20.73 4.93
CA GLU A 9 34.16 -21.10 4.52
C GLU A 9 33.38 -19.82 4.23
N THR A 10 33.31 -19.47 2.96
CA THR A 10 32.34 -18.47 2.47
C THR A 10 30.97 -19.08 2.66
N LYS A 11 30.31 -18.74 3.78
CA LYS A 11 28.91 -19.05 4.01
C LYS A 11 28.16 -18.38 2.87
N ALA A 12 27.69 -19.16 1.89
CA ALA A 12 26.79 -18.68 0.86
C ALA A 12 25.58 -18.07 1.59
N GLU A 13 25.48 -16.76 1.55
CA GLU A 13 24.33 -16.04 2.06
C GLU A 13 23.15 -16.50 1.22
N THR A 14 22.37 -17.45 1.74
CA THR A 14 21.12 -17.89 1.11
C THR A 14 20.29 -16.64 0.90
N ALA A 15 20.04 -16.27 -0.35
CA ALA A 15 19.31 -15.07 -0.70
C ALA A 15 17.99 -15.05 0.08
N GLU A 16 17.86 -14.05 0.94
CA GLU A 16 16.69 -13.90 1.82
C GLU A 16 15.40 -13.79 1.00
N ILE A 17 14.42 -14.64 1.31
CA ILE A 17 13.13 -14.63 0.65
C ILE A 17 12.30 -13.47 1.21
N ILE A 18 11.76 -12.65 0.31
CA ILE A 18 10.78 -11.60 0.64
C ILE A 18 9.39 -12.13 0.30
N LEU A 19 8.53 -12.26 1.32
CA LEU A 19 7.11 -12.56 1.10
C LEU A 19 6.35 -11.28 0.82
N VAL A 20 5.64 -11.25 -0.32
CA VAL A 20 4.74 -10.15 -0.66
C VAL A 20 3.29 -10.63 -0.56
N THR A 21 2.53 -10.07 0.36
CA THR A 21 1.07 -10.25 0.38
C THR A 21 0.42 -9.16 -0.46
N GLY A 22 -0.67 -9.48 -1.15
CA GLY A 22 -1.27 -8.52 -2.09
C GLY A 22 -0.42 -8.25 -3.34
N GLY A 23 0.54 -9.13 -3.65
CA GLY A 23 1.47 -8.98 -4.78
C GLY A 23 0.80 -8.94 -6.16
N THR A 24 -0.47 -9.33 -6.26
CA THR A 24 -1.26 -9.26 -7.51
C THR A 24 -2.18 -8.03 -7.58
N GLY A 25 -2.14 -7.16 -6.57
CA GLY A 25 -2.91 -5.91 -6.52
C GLY A 25 -2.15 -4.72 -7.13
N THR A 26 -2.75 -3.53 -7.04
CA THR A 26 -2.20 -2.29 -7.63
C THR A 26 -0.75 -2.04 -7.21
N LEU A 27 -0.44 -2.03 -5.91
CA LEU A 27 0.94 -1.84 -5.45
C LEU A 27 1.83 -3.03 -5.77
N GLY A 28 1.31 -4.25 -5.59
CA GLY A 28 2.08 -5.47 -5.80
C GLY A 28 2.56 -5.63 -7.25
N SER A 29 1.75 -5.20 -8.24
CA SER A 29 2.13 -5.23 -9.65
C SER A 29 3.32 -4.34 -9.99
N HIS A 30 3.58 -3.30 -9.17
CA HIS A 30 4.76 -2.45 -9.27
C HIS A 30 5.91 -2.94 -8.37
N ALA A 31 5.61 -3.32 -7.13
CA ALA A 31 6.63 -3.67 -6.14
C ALA A 31 7.35 -4.99 -6.45
N VAL A 32 6.61 -6.02 -6.90
CA VAL A 32 7.20 -7.34 -7.19
C VAL A 32 8.29 -7.28 -8.28
N PRO A 33 8.07 -6.63 -9.44
CA PRO A 33 9.13 -6.46 -10.44
C PRO A 33 10.34 -5.68 -9.91
N LEU A 34 10.12 -4.64 -9.08
CA LEU A 34 11.21 -3.84 -8.50
C LEU A 34 12.06 -4.65 -7.52
N LEU A 35 11.45 -5.46 -6.65
CA LEU A 35 12.18 -6.36 -5.74
C LEU A 35 13.03 -7.36 -6.53
N ARG A 36 12.49 -7.90 -7.62
CA ARG A 36 13.22 -8.81 -8.50
C ARG A 36 14.36 -8.13 -9.22
N ALA A 37 14.15 -6.93 -9.75
CA ALA A 37 15.21 -6.14 -10.37
C ALA A 37 16.34 -5.81 -9.37
N ALA A 38 16.02 -5.72 -8.08
CA ALA A 38 17.00 -5.60 -7.00
C ALA A 38 17.67 -6.95 -6.62
N GLY A 39 17.47 -8.02 -7.39
CA GLY A 39 18.10 -9.32 -7.19
C GLY A 39 17.52 -10.13 -6.01
N ARG A 40 16.33 -9.81 -5.54
CA ARG A 40 15.72 -10.51 -4.40
C ARG A 40 14.88 -11.71 -4.84
N THR A 41 14.90 -12.77 -4.04
CA THR A 41 13.97 -13.88 -4.17
C THR A 41 12.59 -13.46 -3.64
N VAL A 42 11.59 -13.48 -4.51
CA VAL A 42 10.24 -13.01 -4.17
C VAL A 42 9.26 -14.17 -4.15
N ARG A 43 8.54 -14.29 -3.04
CA ARG A 43 7.40 -15.18 -2.87
C ARG A 43 6.12 -14.33 -2.76
N VAL A 44 5.07 -14.69 -3.50
CA VAL A 44 3.80 -13.96 -3.48
C VAL A 44 2.72 -14.85 -2.88
N LEU A 45 2.08 -14.37 -1.82
CA LEU A 45 0.87 -15.00 -1.26
C LEU A 45 -0.33 -14.66 -2.13
N SER A 46 -1.02 -15.66 -2.60
CA SER A 46 -2.21 -15.53 -3.44
C SER A 46 -3.33 -16.44 -2.94
N ARG A 47 -4.58 -15.96 -2.94
CA ARG A 47 -5.75 -16.79 -2.62
C ARG A 47 -6.12 -17.78 -3.72
N ARG A 48 -5.57 -17.61 -4.91
CA ARG A 48 -5.77 -18.49 -6.06
C ARG A 48 -4.45 -19.12 -6.41
N GLU A 49 -4.50 -20.39 -6.79
CA GLU A 49 -3.35 -21.08 -7.34
C GLU A 49 -2.82 -20.33 -8.58
N ARG A 50 -1.51 -20.19 -8.64
CA ARG A 50 -0.81 -19.57 -9.76
C ARG A 50 0.46 -20.36 -10.05
N LEU A 51 0.74 -20.54 -11.31
CA LEU A 51 2.03 -21.09 -11.73
C LEU A 51 3.11 -20.04 -11.49
N GLY A 52 4.26 -20.48 -11.01
CA GLY A 52 5.44 -19.66 -10.90
C GLY A 52 5.88 -19.16 -12.28
N ALA A 53 6.16 -17.87 -12.40
CA ALA A 53 6.64 -17.27 -13.63
C ALA A 53 7.75 -16.27 -13.28
N ASP A 54 8.71 -16.12 -14.18
CA ASP A 54 9.78 -15.10 -14.07
C ASP A 54 10.56 -15.13 -12.73
N GLY A 55 10.73 -16.31 -12.12
CA GLY A 55 11.43 -16.48 -10.84
C GLY A 55 10.65 -15.94 -9.64
N ILE A 56 9.33 -15.76 -9.75
CA ILE A 56 8.42 -15.48 -8.65
C ILE A 56 7.82 -16.82 -8.21
N GLU A 57 7.92 -17.10 -6.92
CA GLU A 57 7.24 -18.23 -6.29
C GLU A 57 5.85 -17.78 -5.82
N TYR A 58 4.79 -18.49 -6.25
CA TYR A 58 3.44 -18.25 -5.74
C TYR A 58 3.07 -19.35 -4.75
N VAL A 59 2.60 -18.92 -3.58
CA VAL A 59 2.06 -19.83 -2.56
C VAL A 59 0.59 -19.50 -2.34
N THR A 60 -0.24 -20.53 -2.38
CA THR A 60 -1.67 -20.38 -2.12
C THR A 60 -1.93 -20.30 -0.62
N GLY A 61 -2.70 -19.31 -0.20
CA GLY A 61 -3.12 -19.15 1.19
C GLY A 61 -4.05 -17.97 1.39
N ASP A 62 -4.73 -17.97 2.53
CA ASP A 62 -5.70 -16.93 2.91
C ASP A 62 -5.42 -16.41 4.31
N LEU A 63 -5.15 -15.11 4.40
CA LEU A 63 -4.90 -14.41 5.66
C LEU A 63 -6.13 -14.38 6.58
N MET A 64 -7.34 -14.51 6.04
CA MET A 64 -8.56 -14.51 6.86
C MET A 64 -8.76 -15.84 7.58
N THR A 65 -8.43 -16.96 6.95
CA THR A 65 -8.55 -18.30 7.53
C THR A 65 -7.26 -18.79 8.18
N GLY A 66 -6.11 -18.25 7.77
CA GLY A 66 -4.77 -18.71 8.17
C GLY A 66 -4.26 -19.88 7.34
N GLU A 67 -5.05 -20.41 6.41
CA GLU A 67 -4.65 -21.52 5.56
C GLU A 67 -3.46 -21.17 4.67
N GLY A 68 -2.45 -22.05 4.61
CA GLY A 68 -1.26 -21.88 3.76
C GLY A 68 -0.25 -20.83 4.22
N ILE A 69 -0.50 -20.11 5.33
CA ILE A 69 0.36 -18.99 5.77
C ILE A 69 1.70 -19.49 6.29
N ASP A 70 1.73 -20.59 7.04
CA ASP A 70 2.99 -21.16 7.54
C ASP A 70 3.89 -21.62 6.40
N ALA A 71 3.31 -22.24 5.38
CA ALA A 71 4.04 -22.62 4.16
C ALA A 71 4.56 -21.40 3.40
N ALA A 72 3.77 -20.33 3.31
CA ALA A 72 4.18 -19.09 2.68
C ALA A 72 5.34 -18.40 3.40
N LEU A 73 5.44 -18.56 4.72
CA LEU A 73 6.47 -17.93 5.56
C LEU A 73 7.72 -18.81 5.75
N ALA A 74 7.75 -20.04 5.26
CA ALA A 74 8.92 -20.91 5.39
C ALA A 74 10.18 -20.30 4.75
N GLY A 75 11.21 -20.03 5.55
CA GLY A 75 12.47 -19.41 5.10
C GLY A 75 12.39 -17.92 4.75
N VAL A 76 11.28 -17.25 5.07
CA VAL A 76 11.09 -15.81 4.82
C VAL A 76 11.80 -15.00 5.90
N GLY A 77 12.62 -14.05 5.48
CA GLY A 77 13.25 -13.09 6.38
C GLY A 77 12.51 -11.77 6.46
N THR A 78 11.94 -11.31 5.34
CA THR A 78 11.21 -10.02 5.25
C THR A 78 9.82 -10.22 4.66
N VAL A 79 8.84 -9.53 5.22
CA VAL A 79 7.46 -9.49 4.71
C VAL A 79 7.11 -8.08 4.23
N LEU A 80 6.68 -7.96 2.98
CA LEU A 80 6.02 -6.76 2.45
C LEU A 80 4.51 -7.00 2.41
N HIS A 81 3.80 -6.39 3.37
CA HIS A 81 2.36 -6.57 3.54
C HIS A 81 1.56 -5.48 2.81
N LEU A 82 1.11 -5.81 1.58
CA LEU A 82 0.30 -4.94 0.71
C LEU A 82 -1.16 -5.40 0.61
N ALA A 83 -1.48 -6.57 1.14
CA ALA A 83 -2.85 -7.06 1.13
C ALA A 83 -3.72 -6.14 1.98
N GLY A 84 -4.85 -5.74 1.42
CA GLY A 84 -5.82 -4.91 2.10
C GLY A 84 -7.16 -4.95 1.40
N GLY A 85 -8.22 -4.61 2.12
CA GLY A 85 -9.57 -4.59 1.62
C GLY A 85 -10.46 -3.63 2.41
N PRO A 86 -11.73 -3.52 2.04
CA PRO A 86 -12.66 -2.65 2.75
C PRO A 86 -13.08 -3.17 4.14
N LYS A 87 -12.74 -4.44 4.46
CA LYS A 87 -13.08 -5.10 5.73
C LYS A 87 -12.05 -6.18 6.05
N GLY A 88 -11.81 -6.41 7.35
CA GLY A 88 -11.00 -7.53 7.83
C GLY A 88 -9.49 -7.34 7.75
N ASP A 89 -9.00 -6.14 7.43
CA ASP A 89 -7.57 -5.88 7.36
C ASP A 89 -6.85 -6.14 8.69
N ASP A 90 -7.47 -5.81 9.80
CA ASP A 90 -6.95 -6.04 11.14
C ASP A 90 -6.89 -7.53 11.49
N GLU A 91 -7.89 -8.32 11.13
CA GLU A 91 -7.91 -9.78 11.35
C GLU A 91 -6.86 -10.48 10.47
N ALA A 92 -6.82 -10.15 9.19
CA ALA A 92 -5.82 -10.66 8.25
C ALA A 92 -4.39 -10.33 8.72
N THR A 93 -4.17 -9.09 9.17
CA THR A 93 -2.87 -8.67 9.70
C THR A 93 -2.50 -9.39 10.99
N ARG A 94 -3.42 -9.59 11.94
CA ARG A 94 -3.16 -10.37 13.14
C ARG A 94 -2.79 -11.83 12.85
N THR A 95 -3.43 -12.44 11.85
CA THR A 95 -3.08 -13.79 11.40
C THR A 95 -1.68 -13.82 10.82
N LEU A 96 -1.34 -12.87 9.94
CA LEU A 96 0.00 -12.76 9.36
C LEU A 96 1.07 -12.56 10.44
N VAL A 97 0.85 -11.63 11.35
CA VAL A 97 1.81 -11.27 12.41
C VAL A 97 2.12 -12.47 13.33
N ARG A 98 1.09 -13.24 13.73
CA ARG A 98 1.30 -14.45 14.54
C ARG A 98 2.19 -15.47 13.83
N ALA A 99 1.89 -15.77 12.59
CA ALA A 99 2.66 -16.73 11.80
C ALA A 99 4.07 -16.20 11.47
N ALA A 100 4.20 -14.92 11.14
CA ALA A 100 5.49 -14.28 10.85
C ALA A 100 6.42 -14.29 12.08
N ARG A 101 5.87 -14.04 13.28
CA ARG A 101 6.64 -14.15 14.53
C ARG A 101 7.11 -15.58 14.77
N ALA A 102 6.23 -16.57 14.60
CA ALA A 102 6.58 -17.98 14.75
C ALA A 102 7.64 -18.43 13.74
N ALA A 103 7.61 -17.91 12.52
CA ALA A 103 8.58 -18.17 11.47
C ALA A 103 9.93 -17.42 11.64
N GLY A 104 10.04 -16.51 12.61
CA GLY A 104 11.26 -15.74 12.86
C GLY A 104 11.53 -14.64 11.83
N VAL A 105 10.48 -14.05 11.25
CA VAL A 105 10.58 -12.90 10.34
C VAL A 105 11.28 -11.74 11.06
N ARG A 106 12.26 -11.13 10.37
CA ARG A 106 13.12 -10.09 10.94
C ARG A 106 12.69 -8.67 10.58
N HIS A 107 11.91 -8.50 9.52
CA HIS A 107 11.37 -7.20 9.11
C HIS A 107 9.98 -7.35 8.50
N LEU A 108 9.02 -6.54 8.95
CA LEU A 108 7.68 -6.47 8.39
C LEU A 108 7.40 -5.05 7.92
N VAL A 109 7.22 -4.86 6.62
CA VAL A 109 6.87 -3.57 6.00
C VAL A 109 5.39 -3.56 5.66
N TYR A 110 4.68 -2.52 6.07
CA TYR A 110 3.23 -2.40 5.90
C TYR A 110 2.82 -1.11 5.22
N ILE A 111 1.85 -1.21 4.30
CA ILE A 111 1.18 -0.07 3.68
C ILE A 111 -0.11 0.28 4.43
N SER A 112 -0.15 1.48 4.98
CA SER A 112 -1.33 2.04 5.62
C SER A 112 -1.83 3.29 4.88
N VAL A 113 -2.73 4.04 5.51
CA VAL A 113 -3.42 5.16 4.87
C VAL A 113 -3.32 6.41 5.73
N ILE A 114 -3.04 7.56 5.12
CA ILE A 114 -3.05 8.88 5.79
C ILE A 114 -4.43 9.13 6.41
N GLY A 115 -4.42 9.50 7.68
CA GLY A 115 -5.64 9.76 8.44
C GLY A 115 -6.24 8.53 9.13
N ALA A 116 -5.58 7.37 9.12
CA ALA A 116 -6.03 6.17 9.83
C ALA A 116 -6.31 6.44 11.32
N ASP A 117 -5.50 7.31 11.94
CA ASP A 117 -5.59 7.72 13.35
C ASP A 117 -6.47 8.95 13.60
N ARG A 118 -6.88 9.68 12.55
CA ARG A 118 -7.53 11.00 12.67
C ARG A 118 -8.94 11.06 12.13
N VAL A 119 -9.27 10.22 11.14
CA VAL A 119 -10.60 10.23 10.49
C VAL A 119 -11.45 9.08 11.04
N PRO A 120 -12.56 9.34 11.72
CA PRO A 120 -13.37 8.32 12.40
C PRO A 120 -14.29 7.56 11.43
N LEU A 121 -13.68 6.80 10.51
CA LEU A 121 -14.35 5.88 9.61
C LEU A 121 -13.99 4.43 9.96
N ALA A 122 -14.94 3.52 9.83
CA ALA A 122 -14.77 2.13 10.23
C ALA A 122 -13.56 1.45 9.52
N TRP A 123 -13.44 1.65 8.21
CA TRP A 123 -12.34 1.06 7.43
C TRP A 123 -10.96 1.67 7.77
N LEU A 124 -10.89 2.95 8.17
CA LEU A 124 -9.66 3.56 8.66
C LEU A 124 -9.29 3.06 10.06
N ARG A 125 -10.29 2.74 10.87
CA ARG A 125 -10.06 2.12 12.16
C ARG A 125 -9.45 0.73 12.01
N THR A 126 -9.92 -0.09 11.06
CA THR A 126 -9.29 -1.40 10.80
C THR A 126 -7.84 -1.26 10.34
N LYS A 127 -7.50 -0.21 9.57
CA LYS A 127 -6.11 0.12 9.22
C LYS A 127 -5.27 0.48 10.45
N LEU A 128 -5.78 1.32 11.32
CA LEU A 128 -5.08 1.68 12.57
C LEU A 128 -4.91 0.46 13.49
N ASP A 129 -5.91 -0.42 13.58
CA ASP A 129 -5.83 -1.62 14.38
C ASP A 129 -4.83 -2.64 13.80
N ALA A 130 -4.65 -2.67 12.47
CA ALA A 130 -3.59 -3.41 11.80
C ALA A 130 -2.19 -2.82 12.10
N GLU A 131 -2.03 -1.48 12.04
CA GLU A 131 -0.78 -0.80 12.44
C GLU A 131 -0.38 -1.17 13.88
N ARG A 132 -1.34 -1.15 14.81
CA ARG A 132 -1.11 -1.51 16.21
C ARG A 132 -0.71 -2.97 16.37
N ALA A 133 -1.40 -3.88 15.67
CA ALA A 133 -1.06 -5.30 15.70
C ALA A 133 0.37 -5.56 15.22
N ILE A 134 0.85 -4.81 14.24
CA ILE A 134 2.23 -4.88 13.76
C ILE A 134 3.20 -4.29 14.80
N ALA A 135 2.93 -3.11 15.32
CA ALA A 135 3.79 -2.44 16.28
C ALA A 135 3.96 -3.25 17.58
N ASP A 136 2.89 -3.90 18.03
CA ASP A 136 2.86 -4.71 19.24
C ASP A 136 3.39 -6.16 19.04
N SER A 137 3.74 -6.53 17.80
CA SER A 137 4.12 -7.90 17.44
C SER A 137 5.45 -8.37 18.01
N GLY A 138 6.34 -7.44 18.33
CA GLY A 138 7.73 -7.72 18.66
C GLY A 138 8.61 -8.03 17.44
N ILE A 139 8.08 -8.03 16.22
CA ILE A 139 8.84 -8.09 14.97
C ILE A 139 9.33 -6.67 14.64
N PRO A 140 10.60 -6.47 14.28
CA PRO A 140 11.04 -5.18 13.75
C PRO A 140 10.21 -4.79 12.52
N TRP A 141 9.72 -3.55 12.46
CA TRP A 141 8.73 -3.15 11.46
C TRP A 141 8.97 -1.77 10.86
N THR A 142 8.35 -1.56 9.71
CA THR A 142 8.24 -0.23 9.06
C THR A 142 6.83 -0.08 8.52
N THR A 143 6.16 1.03 8.86
CA THR A 143 4.83 1.37 8.32
C THR A 143 4.90 2.66 7.53
N LEU A 144 4.43 2.62 6.29
CA LEU A 144 4.23 3.78 5.44
C LEU A 144 2.74 4.07 5.31
N ARG A 145 2.31 5.26 5.67
CA ARG A 145 0.96 5.74 5.36
C ARG A 145 0.99 6.49 4.04
N ALA A 146 0.18 6.09 3.08
CA ALA A 146 0.07 6.76 1.79
C ALA A 146 -1.30 7.44 1.63
N ALA A 147 -1.34 8.49 0.80
CA ALA A 147 -2.58 9.09 0.32
C ALA A 147 -3.31 8.14 -0.65
N GLN A 148 -4.52 8.53 -1.09
CA GLN A 148 -5.27 7.78 -2.10
C GLN A 148 -4.48 7.70 -3.40
N PHE A 149 -4.42 6.49 -4.00
CA PHE A 149 -3.74 6.32 -5.27
C PHE A 149 -4.53 6.97 -6.41
N HIS A 150 -3.83 7.44 -7.44
CA HIS A 150 -4.43 7.94 -8.66
C HIS A 150 -5.41 6.92 -9.26
N ASP A 151 -5.08 5.63 -9.27
CA ASP A 151 -5.94 4.53 -9.77
C ASP A 151 -7.30 4.47 -9.06
N LEU A 152 -7.29 4.59 -7.73
CA LEU A 152 -8.53 4.60 -6.93
C LEU A 152 -9.31 5.90 -7.17
N THR A 153 -8.61 7.02 -7.25
CA THR A 153 -9.18 8.34 -7.54
C THR A 153 -9.86 8.34 -8.91
N LEU A 154 -9.20 7.77 -9.95
CA LEU A 154 -9.78 7.62 -11.28
C LEU A 154 -11.07 6.79 -11.23
N THR A 155 -11.03 5.63 -10.59
CA THR A 155 -12.23 4.78 -10.43
C THR A 155 -13.38 5.52 -9.76
N MET A 156 -13.10 6.34 -8.75
CA MET A 156 -14.09 7.16 -8.06
C MET A 156 -14.66 8.23 -9.01
N ILE A 157 -13.82 8.98 -9.70
CA ILE A 157 -14.23 10.03 -10.64
C ILE A 157 -15.04 9.44 -11.80
N GLU A 158 -14.63 8.29 -12.35
CA GLU A 158 -15.39 7.59 -13.40
C GLU A 158 -16.81 7.24 -12.95
N LYS A 159 -16.97 6.71 -11.75
CA LYS A 159 -18.30 6.40 -11.20
C LYS A 159 -19.14 7.65 -10.97
N MET A 160 -18.53 8.69 -10.41
CA MET A 160 -19.23 9.96 -10.15
C MET A 160 -19.65 10.67 -11.42
N THR A 161 -18.83 10.61 -12.48
CA THR A 161 -19.15 11.22 -13.77
C THR A 161 -20.20 10.47 -14.60
N LYS A 162 -20.58 9.25 -14.22
CA LYS A 162 -21.73 8.53 -14.78
C LYS A 162 -23.07 9.03 -14.23
N LEU A 163 -23.09 9.71 -13.10
CA LEU A 163 -24.30 10.25 -12.50
C LEU A 163 -24.83 11.45 -13.31
N PRO A 164 -26.14 11.74 -13.28
CA PRO A 164 -26.73 12.85 -14.00
C PRO A 164 -26.20 14.22 -13.54
N VAL A 165 -25.82 14.33 -12.27
CA VAL A 165 -25.16 15.48 -11.66
C VAL A 165 -23.86 15.06 -11.01
N LEU A 166 -22.88 15.96 -10.90
CA LEU A 166 -21.64 15.69 -10.19
C LEU A 166 -21.83 16.08 -8.70
N PRO A 167 -21.87 15.11 -7.77
CA PRO A 167 -21.88 15.44 -6.36
C PRO A 167 -20.48 15.93 -5.94
N VAL A 168 -20.42 17.09 -5.32
CA VAL A 168 -19.18 17.68 -4.81
C VAL A 168 -19.24 17.75 -3.30
N PRO A 169 -18.62 16.81 -2.58
CA PRO A 169 -18.56 16.83 -1.12
C PRO A 169 -17.80 18.06 -0.62
N GLY A 170 -18.51 19.01 -0.01
CA GLY A 170 -17.92 20.24 0.48
C GLY A 170 -16.84 20.00 1.54
N GLY A 171 -15.64 20.50 1.28
CA GLY A 171 -14.49 20.41 2.15
C GLY A 171 -13.79 19.04 2.16
N LEU A 172 -14.18 18.10 1.30
CA LEU A 172 -13.38 16.92 1.01
C LEU A 172 -12.30 17.31 0.00
N ARG A 173 -11.06 17.24 0.45
CA ARG A 173 -9.87 17.41 -0.38
C ARG A 173 -9.08 16.12 -0.36
N LEU A 174 -8.46 15.79 -1.48
CA LEU A 174 -7.60 14.63 -1.67
C LEU A 174 -6.22 15.12 -2.11
N GLN A 175 -5.21 14.35 -1.80
CA GLN A 175 -3.82 14.57 -2.21
C GLN A 175 -3.30 13.31 -2.91
N PRO A 176 -3.90 12.95 -4.07
CA PRO A 176 -3.66 11.65 -4.68
C PRO A 176 -2.21 11.48 -5.12
N VAL A 177 -1.70 10.26 -4.96
CA VAL A 177 -0.30 9.89 -5.22
C VAL A 177 -0.24 8.75 -6.24
N ASP A 178 0.83 8.71 -7.03
CA ASP A 178 1.06 7.61 -7.98
C ASP A 178 1.41 6.30 -7.26
N SER A 179 0.72 5.22 -7.63
CA SER A 179 0.92 3.90 -7.02
C SER A 179 2.28 3.29 -7.33
N ALA A 180 2.90 3.62 -8.47
CA ALA A 180 4.24 3.16 -8.80
C ALA A 180 5.30 3.86 -7.93
N GLU A 181 5.13 5.16 -7.64
CA GLU A 181 6.02 5.89 -6.74
C GLU A 181 5.92 5.36 -5.30
N VAL A 182 4.69 5.09 -4.82
CA VAL A 182 4.49 4.46 -3.49
C VAL A 182 5.11 3.06 -3.45
N ALA A 183 4.98 2.27 -4.51
CA ALA A 183 5.60 0.94 -4.58
C ALA A 183 7.12 1.03 -4.56
N ALA A 184 7.73 1.98 -5.27
CA ALA A 184 9.17 2.22 -5.25
C ALA A 184 9.65 2.57 -3.83
N ARG A 185 8.95 3.45 -3.12
CA ARG A 185 9.26 3.80 -1.73
C ARG A 185 9.12 2.59 -0.80
N LEU A 186 8.09 1.79 -0.95
CA LEU A 186 7.91 0.56 -0.16
C LEU A 186 9.01 -0.46 -0.41
N VAL A 187 9.48 -0.61 -1.65
CA VAL A 187 10.61 -1.47 -1.99
C VAL A 187 11.88 -0.96 -1.32
N GLU A 188 12.17 0.33 -1.38
CA GLU A 188 13.30 0.95 -0.68
C GLU A 188 13.27 0.64 0.83
N LEU A 189 12.10 0.84 1.47
CA LEU A 189 11.88 0.52 2.88
C LEU A 189 12.03 -0.98 3.18
N THR A 190 11.61 -1.85 2.26
CA THR A 190 11.72 -3.31 2.39
C THR A 190 13.16 -3.79 2.32
N LEU A 191 14.00 -3.10 1.56
CA LEU A 191 15.42 -3.39 1.40
C LEU A 191 16.31 -2.70 2.44
N GLY A 192 15.74 -1.76 3.19
CA GLY A 192 16.40 -1.03 4.27
C GLY A 192 16.17 -1.65 5.65
N GLU A 193 16.67 -0.96 6.67
CA GLU A 193 16.49 -1.36 8.06
C GLU A 193 15.09 -0.97 8.59
N PRO A 194 14.57 -1.72 9.59
CA PRO A 194 13.31 -1.37 10.25
C PRO A 194 13.34 0.06 10.83
N ALA A 195 12.34 0.87 10.48
CA ALA A 195 12.32 2.30 10.81
C ALA A 195 11.05 2.76 11.56
N GLY A 196 10.16 1.83 11.94
CA GLY A 196 8.91 2.18 12.61
C GLY A 196 7.93 2.91 11.69
N LEU A 197 7.20 3.89 12.22
CA LEU A 197 6.32 4.74 11.41
C LEU A 197 7.18 5.81 10.71
N VAL A 198 7.27 5.71 9.39
CA VAL A 198 8.02 6.65 8.56
C VAL A 198 7.14 7.83 8.12
N PRO A 199 7.72 8.92 7.57
CA PRO A 199 6.94 10.03 7.01
C PRO A 199 5.87 9.54 6.03
N ASP A 200 4.68 10.17 6.09
CA ASP A 200 3.59 9.89 5.17
C ASP A 200 4.02 10.13 3.71
N MET A 201 3.45 9.39 2.75
CA MET A 201 3.68 9.66 1.33
C MET A 201 2.41 10.17 0.67
N ALA A 202 2.49 11.36 0.09
CA ALA A 202 1.35 12.04 -0.53
C ALA A 202 1.70 12.56 -1.93
N GLY A 203 0.68 12.84 -2.74
CA GLY A 203 0.89 13.46 -4.05
C GLY A 203 1.38 14.91 -3.97
N PRO A 204 1.83 15.46 -5.09
CA PRO A 204 2.38 16.82 -5.13
C PRO A 204 1.33 17.88 -4.82
N GLU A 205 0.07 17.64 -5.16
CA GLU A 205 -1.01 18.63 -5.17
C GLU A 205 -2.25 18.16 -4.40
N VAL A 206 -2.96 19.14 -3.84
CA VAL A 206 -4.23 18.93 -3.13
C VAL A 206 -5.38 19.42 -4.00
N HIS A 207 -6.36 18.56 -4.22
CA HIS A 207 -7.51 18.84 -5.08
C HIS A 207 -8.83 18.62 -4.35
N ASP A 208 -9.86 19.37 -4.72
CA ASP A 208 -11.23 18.98 -4.45
C ASP A 208 -11.76 18.01 -5.54
N ILE A 209 -12.96 17.47 -5.32
CA ILE A 209 -13.56 16.50 -6.26
C ILE A 209 -13.88 17.15 -7.63
N ALA A 210 -14.20 18.43 -7.66
CA ALA A 210 -14.52 19.12 -8.93
C ALA A 210 -13.26 19.39 -9.75
N GLU A 211 -12.15 19.68 -9.08
CA GLU A 211 -10.83 19.84 -9.68
C GLU A 211 -10.35 18.51 -10.27
N LEU A 212 -10.45 17.40 -9.53
CA LEU A 212 -10.10 16.07 -10.04
C LEU A 212 -10.99 15.63 -11.23
N ALA A 213 -12.28 15.95 -11.20
CA ALA A 213 -13.20 15.55 -12.26
C ALA A 213 -13.05 16.37 -13.56
N ARG A 214 -12.53 17.60 -13.47
CA ARG A 214 -12.42 18.51 -14.63
C ARG A 214 -11.51 17.94 -15.72
N PRO A 215 -10.21 17.65 -15.50
CA PRO A 215 -9.31 17.16 -16.55
C PRO A 215 -9.79 15.80 -17.12
N TYR A 216 -10.30 14.90 -16.31
CA TYR A 216 -10.88 13.64 -16.79
C TYR A 216 -12.01 13.85 -17.79
N ARG A 217 -12.90 14.83 -17.53
CA ARG A 217 -14.04 15.12 -18.41
C ARG A 217 -13.61 15.84 -19.69
N GLU A 218 -12.62 16.72 -19.61
CA GLU A 218 -12.05 17.40 -20.77
C GLU A 218 -11.43 16.38 -21.73
N LEU A 219 -10.64 15.43 -21.24
CA LEU A 219 -10.07 14.34 -22.03
C LEU A 219 -11.13 13.45 -22.70
N ARG A 220 -12.29 13.27 -22.05
CA ARG A 220 -13.42 12.49 -22.59
C ARG A 220 -14.35 13.32 -23.48
N GLY A 221 -14.05 14.56 -23.79
CA GLY A 221 -14.92 15.45 -24.57
C GLY A 221 -16.30 15.69 -23.94
N ALA A 222 -16.44 15.47 -22.63
CA ALA A 222 -17.72 15.57 -21.94
C ALA A 222 -18.06 17.02 -21.62
N ARG A 223 -19.29 17.45 -21.99
CA ARG A 223 -19.81 18.79 -21.70
C ARG A 223 -20.00 19.02 -20.19
N GLY A 224 -20.09 20.31 -19.81
CA GLY A 224 -20.33 20.73 -18.43
C GLY A 224 -21.54 20.02 -17.79
N ARG A 225 -21.38 19.53 -16.55
CA ARG A 225 -22.46 18.97 -15.74
C ARG A 225 -22.75 19.88 -14.57
N LEU A 226 -23.98 19.87 -14.12
CA LEU A 226 -24.40 20.57 -12.90
C LEU A 226 -23.62 19.95 -11.71
N ARG A 227 -22.96 20.81 -10.95
CA ARG A 227 -22.28 20.45 -9.70
C ARG A 227 -23.26 20.63 -8.55
N VAL A 228 -23.44 19.60 -7.75
CA VAL A 228 -24.34 19.65 -6.59
C VAL A 228 -23.48 19.54 -5.34
N PRO A 229 -23.42 20.58 -4.51
CA PRO A 229 -22.70 20.51 -3.24
C PRO A 229 -23.39 19.53 -2.31
N VAL A 230 -22.63 18.58 -1.77
CA VAL A 230 -23.09 17.58 -0.81
C VAL A 230 -22.33 17.75 0.48
N ARG A 231 -23.03 17.74 1.60
CA ARG A 231 -22.38 17.81 2.91
C ARG A 231 -22.19 16.39 3.46
N ILE A 232 -20.95 16.04 3.79
CA ILE A 232 -20.66 14.85 4.57
C ILE A 232 -20.99 15.18 6.04
N PRO A 233 -22.00 14.51 6.65
CA PRO A 233 -22.41 14.80 8.00
C PRO A 233 -21.47 14.17 9.04
N GLY A 234 -21.70 14.52 10.31
CA GLY A 234 -21.07 13.88 11.46
C GLY A 234 -19.58 14.15 11.64
N LYS A 235 -18.96 13.30 12.48
CA LYS A 235 -17.56 13.44 12.88
C LYS A 235 -16.60 13.26 11.70
N ALA A 236 -16.88 12.31 10.80
CA ALA A 236 -16.05 12.07 9.61
C ALA A 236 -16.05 13.30 8.68
N GLY A 237 -17.20 13.89 8.40
CA GLY A 237 -17.28 15.12 7.59
C GLY A 237 -16.57 16.30 8.24
N LYS A 238 -16.57 16.40 9.58
CA LYS A 238 -15.79 17.41 10.31
C LYS A 238 -14.29 17.16 10.12
N ALA A 239 -13.83 15.92 10.24
CA ALA A 239 -12.44 15.54 10.07
C ALA A 239 -11.93 15.83 8.65
N TYR A 240 -12.70 15.49 7.60
CA TYR A 240 -12.35 15.80 6.22
C TYR A 240 -12.24 17.30 5.96
N ARG A 241 -13.18 18.11 6.46
CA ARG A 241 -13.11 19.58 6.32
C ARG A 241 -11.90 20.17 7.05
N ALA A 242 -11.45 19.54 8.12
CA ALA A 242 -10.24 19.91 8.83
C ALA A 242 -8.94 19.41 8.16
N GLY A 243 -9.05 18.64 7.05
CA GLY A 243 -7.88 18.10 6.34
C GLY A 243 -7.23 16.92 7.04
N ALA A 244 -7.94 16.20 7.92
CA ALA A 244 -7.38 15.09 8.68
C ALA A 244 -6.89 13.90 7.82
N ASN A 245 -7.26 13.87 6.54
CA ASN A 245 -6.80 12.92 5.53
C ASN A 245 -5.66 13.45 4.65
N LEU A 246 -5.06 14.57 5.01
CA LEU A 246 -3.98 15.21 4.26
C LEU A 246 -2.72 15.28 5.13
N THR A 247 -1.56 15.27 4.49
CA THR A 247 -0.28 15.60 5.12
C THR A 247 0.39 16.68 4.28
N LEU A 248 0.26 17.93 4.74
CA LEU A 248 0.71 19.12 4.00
C LEU A 248 2.19 19.42 4.23
N GLU A 249 2.69 19.06 5.40
CA GLU A 249 4.07 19.28 5.83
C GLU A 249 4.70 17.96 6.28
N GLY A 250 5.99 17.78 6.04
CA GLY A 250 6.74 16.61 6.49
C GLY A 250 6.43 15.30 5.76
N ALA A 251 5.62 15.32 4.69
CA ALA A 251 5.40 14.16 3.84
C ALA A 251 6.49 14.02 2.78
N ASP A 252 6.83 12.78 2.47
CA ASP A 252 7.51 12.44 1.21
C ASP A 252 6.52 12.70 0.08
N LYS A 253 6.87 13.59 -0.86
CA LYS A 253 5.97 13.95 -1.96
C LYS A 253 6.31 13.17 -3.22
N GLY A 254 5.29 12.52 -3.79
CA GLY A 254 5.34 12.03 -5.16
C GLY A 254 5.52 13.20 -6.14
N LYS A 255 5.97 12.87 -7.34
CA LYS A 255 6.27 13.86 -8.39
C LYS A 255 5.18 13.92 -9.45
N ARG A 256 4.58 12.74 -9.76
CA ARG A 256 3.60 12.60 -10.82
C ARG A 256 2.30 13.27 -10.43
N THR A 257 1.86 14.23 -11.26
CA THR A 257 0.60 14.94 -11.07
C THR A 257 -0.60 14.09 -11.49
N TRP A 258 -1.80 14.53 -11.10
CA TRP A 258 -3.05 13.90 -11.51
C TRP A 258 -3.26 13.98 -13.03
N GLU A 259 -2.94 15.11 -13.62
CA GLU A 259 -3.06 15.37 -15.06
C GLU A 259 -2.12 14.48 -15.89
N GLU A 260 -0.87 14.35 -15.47
CA GLU A 260 0.11 13.45 -16.10
C GLU A 260 -0.35 11.98 -16.04
N PHE A 261 -0.88 11.56 -14.91
CA PHE A 261 -1.44 10.20 -14.76
C PHE A 261 -2.63 9.99 -15.71
N LEU A 262 -3.55 10.96 -15.82
CA LEU A 262 -4.70 10.86 -16.72
C LEU A 262 -4.30 10.81 -18.19
N ALA A 263 -3.31 11.59 -18.61
CA ALA A 263 -2.85 11.64 -20.00
C ALA A 263 -2.36 10.28 -20.54
N GLU A 264 -1.91 9.38 -19.64
CA GLU A 264 -1.47 8.04 -20.02
C GLU A 264 -2.60 6.98 -19.94
N ARG A 265 -3.72 7.28 -19.29
CA ARG A 265 -4.77 6.29 -18.95
C ARG A 265 -6.11 6.55 -19.64
N VAL A 266 -6.34 7.73 -20.17
CA VAL A 266 -7.61 8.19 -20.72
C VAL A 266 -7.43 8.71 -22.14
#